data_6bb5a27a64d3531b37b7811ac5a34916
#
_entry.id   6bb5a27a64d3531b37b7811ac5a34916
#
_cell.length_a   1.000
_cell.length_b   1.000
_cell.length_c   1.000
_cell.angle_alpha   90.00
_cell.angle_beta   90.00
_cell.angle_gamma   90.00
#
_symmetry.space_group_name_H-M   'P 1'
#
loop_
_entity.id
_entity.type
_entity.pdbx_description
1 polymer ?
#
loop_
_entity_poly.entity_id
_entity_poly.type
_entity_poly.pdbx_seq_one_letter_code
_entity_poly.pdbx_strand_id
1 'polypeptide(L)'
;IIFQNIPNYLILFVGIAFISIMLAMAIGMPSTLQYYKDNTKDMMFADYQYVLKSYKDETGKEITTKNSDAEKFSMDSLLYKTDALDEEVSIYGVEDTSKYISLPDAKNLKEKEVYISKPFSDKYDVAVGDTVTLNAKYEKKKYLFKVKGFFEHSQSIAVFMPIEQYRTVFDKDEDAFDGFFTNTKIKDVKKGYIATVITEREITKMSNQLDHTMGSYMLYFQFLCVVLSAVLIYLLTKIIIEKNEVAISMTKILGYTDGEIAKLYLLATTIVVIICAALSVLVGTLVMRSVWAV
;
A
#
# COMPACT_ATOMS: atom_id res chain seq x y z
N ILE A 1 -25.88 -18.40 -32.95
CA ILE A 1 -25.25 -17.09 -33.04
C ILE A 1 -24.04 -17.03 -32.04
N ILE A 2 -24.23 -17.31 -30.76
CA ILE A 2 -23.13 -17.19 -29.75
C ILE A 2 -22.02 -18.20 -30.01
N PHE A 3 -22.31 -19.48 -30.18
CA PHE A 3 -21.31 -20.54 -30.37
C PHE A 3 -20.51 -20.44 -31.70
N GLN A 4 -21.04 -19.78 -32.72
CA GLN A 4 -20.36 -19.59 -34.00
C GLN A 4 -19.35 -18.44 -34.00
N ASN A 5 -19.39 -17.57 -32.98
CA ASN A 5 -18.56 -16.36 -32.88
C ASN A 5 -17.62 -16.33 -31.65
N ILE A 6 -17.33 -17.50 -31.06
CA ILE A 6 -16.48 -17.64 -29.88
C ILE A 6 -15.15 -16.85 -29.98
N PRO A 7 -14.37 -16.91 -31.09
CA PRO A 7 -13.12 -16.16 -31.18
C PRO A 7 -13.32 -14.65 -31.05
N ASN A 8 -14.39 -14.09 -31.58
CA ASN A 8 -14.66 -12.66 -31.49
C ASN A 8 -15.06 -12.25 -30.05
N TYR A 9 -15.82 -13.10 -29.38
CA TYR A 9 -16.18 -12.89 -27.98
C TYR A 9 -14.96 -13.02 -27.05
N LEU A 10 -13.99 -13.86 -27.40
CA LEU A 10 -12.74 -13.97 -26.66
C LEU A 10 -11.91 -12.67 -26.79
N ILE A 11 -11.80 -12.11 -27.97
CA ILE A 11 -11.14 -10.81 -28.19
C ILE A 11 -11.86 -9.71 -27.40
N LEU A 12 -13.18 -9.71 -27.41
CA LEU A 12 -13.99 -8.81 -26.58
C LEU A 12 -13.68 -8.96 -25.09
N PHE A 13 -13.67 -10.20 -24.60
CA PHE A 13 -13.41 -10.49 -23.19
C PHE A 13 -12.04 -9.95 -22.78
N VAL A 14 -10.99 -10.22 -23.56
CA VAL A 14 -9.64 -9.70 -23.31
C VAL A 14 -9.62 -8.16 -23.30
N GLY A 15 -10.30 -7.52 -24.27
CA GLY A 15 -10.40 -6.06 -24.33
C GLY A 15 -11.14 -5.48 -23.11
N ILE A 16 -12.28 -6.04 -22.73
CA ILE A 16 -13.05 -5.61 -21.54
C ILE A 16 -12.25 -5.86 -20.26
N ALA A 17 -11.57 -7.01 -20.14
CA ALA A 17 -10.73 -7.32 -18.98
C ALA A 17 -9.60 -6.31 -18.83
N PHE A 18 -8.89 -6.00 -19.91
CA PHE A 18 -7.83 -5.00 -19.92
C PHE A 18 -8.32 -3.62 -19.47
N ILE A 19 -9.43 -3.14 -20.06
CA ILE A 19 -10.01 -1.85 -19.71
C ILE A 19 -10.50 -1.85 -18.25
N SER A 20 -11.10 -2.95 -17.78
CA SER A 20 -11.58 -3.08 -16.40
C SER A 20 -10.44 -2.98 -15.41
N ILE A 21 -9.28 -3.61 -15.70
CA ILE A 21 -8.08 -3.51 -14.88
C ILE A 21 -7.56 -2.06 -14.87
N MET A 22 -7.46 -1.42 -16.03
CA MET A 22 -7.04 -0.03 -16.16
C MET A 22 -7.96 0.92 -15.38
N LEU A 23 -9.27 0.71 -15.48
CA LEU A 23 -10.26 1.52 -14.76
C LEU A 23 -10.20 1.29 -13.25
N ALA A 24 -10.00 0.04 -12.82
CA ALA A 24 -9.81 -0.29 -11.41
C ALA A 24 -8.57 0.41 -10.83
N MET A 25 -7.46 0.45 -11.55
CA MET A 25 -6.27 1.22 -11.14
C MET A 25 -6.55 2.72 -11.10
N ALA A 26 -7.22 3.26 -12.10
CA ALA A 26 -7.53 4.69 -12.20
C ALA A 26 -8.46 5.20 -11.10
N ILE A 27 -9.37 4.37 -10.60
CA ILE A 27 -10.29 4.69 -9.49
C ILE A 27 -9.67 4.29 -8.14
N GLY A 28 -9.01 3.14 -8.08
CA GLY A 28 -8.47 2.57 -6.84
C GLY A 28 -7.36 3.42 -6.23
N MET A 29 -6.46 3.95 -7.06
CA MET A 29 -5.31 4.71 -6.57
C MET A 29 -5.69 5.99 -5.82
N PRO A 30 -6.57 6.89 -6.34
CA PRO A 30 -7.07 8.03 -5.58
C PRO A 30 -7.83 7.63 -4.31
N SER A 31 -8.65 6.57 -4.39
CA SER A 31 -9.41 6.07 -3.24
C SER A 31 -8.49 5.56 -2.13
N THR A 32 -7.40 4.88 -2.50
CA THR A 32 -6.39 4.41 -1.54
C THR A 32 -5.66 5.60 -0.90
N LEU A 33 -5.25 6.60 -1.68
CA LEU A 33 -4.64 7.82 -1.14
C LEU A 33 -5.58 8.55 -0.17
N GLN A 34 -6.86 8.65 -0.51
CA GLN A 34 -7.86 9.25 0.37
C GLN A 34 -8.03 8.45 1.66
N TYR A 35 -8.09 7.12 1.58
CA TYR A 35 -8.14 6.25 2.75
C TYR A 35 -6.93 6.47 3.67
N TYR A 36 -5.71 6.54 3.12
CA TYR A 36 -4.52 6.83 3.91
C TYR A 36 -4.56 8.22 4.56
N LYS A 37 -5.07 9.24 3.87
CA LYS A 37 -5.25 10.59 4.43
C LYS A 37 -6.21 10.59 5.61
N ASP A 38 -7.35 9.93 5.46
CA ASP A 38 -8.41 9.90 6.47
C ASP A 38 -8.00 9.08 7.71
N ASN A 39 -7.11 8.10 7.53
CA ASN A 39 -6.64 7.23 8.61
C ASN A 39 -5.19 7.52 9.05
N THR A 40 -4.59 8.62 8.61
CA THR A 40 -3.19 8.96 8.94
C THR A 40 -2.95 9.00 10.45
N LYS A 41 -3.92 9.51 11.22
CA LYS A 41 -3.80 9.61 12.68
C LYS A 41 -3.71 8.24 13.35
N ASP A 42 -4.47 7.27 12.87
CA ASP A 42 -4.47 5.90 13.39
C ASP A 42 -3.20 5.12 13.01
N MET A 43 -2.45 5.65 12.03
CA MET A 43 -1.16 5.10 11.57
C MET A 43 0.05 5.69 12.32
N MET A 44 -0.16 6.73 13.12
CA MET A 44 0.89 7.39 13.87
C MET A 44 0.98 6.83 15.30
N PHE A 45 2.20 6.69 15.79
CA PHE A 45 2.43 6.28 17.19
C PHE A 45 2.10 7.39 18.18
N ALA A 46 2.32 8.65 17.77
CA ALA A 46 2.07 9.86 18.56
C ALA A 46 1.70 11.02 17.65
N ASP A 47 1.01 12.05 18.18
CA ASP A 47 0.66 13.27 17.43
C ASP A 47 1.89 14.04 16.91
N TYR A 48 3.02 13.93 17.63
CA TYR A 48 4.31 14.49 17.26
C TYR A 48 5.42 13.46 17.45
N GLN A 49 6.18 13.21 16.42
CA GLN A 49 7.42 12.45 16.47
C GLN A 49 8.57 13.40 16.14
N TYR A 50 9.31 13.81 17.17
CA TYR A 50 10.49 14.65 17.04
C TYR A 50 11.70 13.77 16.77
N VAL A 51 12.33 13.94 15.62
CA VAL A 51 13.62 13.30 15.29
C VAL A 51 14.72 14.32 15.52
N LEU A 52 15.70 13.98 16.32
CA LEU A 52 16.83 14.81 16.65
C LEU A 52 18.00 14.58 15.67
N LYS A 53 18.86 15.58 15.52
CA LYS A 53 20.12 15.43 14.76
C LYS A 53 21.17 14.66 15.56
N SER A 54 21.12 14.79 16.87
CA SER A 54 21.95 14.11 17.85
C SER A 54 21.22 14.11 19.18
N TYR A 55 21.45 13.12 20.02
CA TYR A 55 20.93 13.10 21.39
C TYR A 55 21.73 13.97 22.37
N LYS A 56 22.92 14.48 21.96
CA LYS A 56 23.74 15.41 22.72
C LYS A 56 23.81 16.78 22.04
N ASP A 57 23.85 17.82 22.83
CA ASP A 57 24.09 19.18 22.39
C ASP A 57 25.56 19.44 22.06
N GLU A 58 25.88 20.66 21.61
CA GLU A 58 27.26 21.07 21.27
C GLU A 58 28.26 20.98 22.44
N THR A 59 27.76 20.90 23.68
CA THR A 59 28.54 20.76 24.90
C THR A 59 28.71 19.31 25.34
N GLY A 60 28.12 18.35 24.60
CA GLY A 60 28.12 16.94 24.95
C GLY A 60 27.06 16.55 26.00
N LYS A 61 26.19 17.49 26.38
CA LYS A 61 25.09 17.22 27.32
C LYS A 61 23.87 16.64 26.59
N GLU A 62 23.24 15.67 27.23
CA GLU A 62 22.00 15.07 26.72
C GLU A 62 20.88 16.11 26.52
N ILE A 63 20.22 16.05 25.38
CA ILE A 63 19.04 16.88 25.06
C ILE A 63 17.85 16.32 25.78
N THR A 64 17.31 17.08 26.72
CA THR A 64 16.15 16.72 27.52
C THR A 64 15.00 17.69 27.28
N THR A 65 13.77 17.28 27.59
CA THR A 65 12.58 18.13 27.60
C THR A 65 11.87 18.07 28.94
N LYS A 66 11.23 19.18 29.31
CA LYS A 66 10.36 19.25 30.50
C LYS A 66 8.94 18.71 30.22
N ASN A 67 8.68 18.31 28.98
CA ASN A 67 7.40 17.75 28.58
C ASN A 67 7.26 16.35 29.18
N SER A 68 6.38 16.21 30.19
CA SER A 68 6.12 14.93 30.84
C SER A 68 5.44 13.87 29.96
N ASP A 69 4.94 14.31 28.79
CA ASP A 69 4.31 13.45 27.82
C ASP A 69 5.33 12.84 26.83
N ALA A 70 6.55 13.38 26.80
CA ALA A 70 7.58 12.94 25.87
C ALA A 70 8.26 11.66 26.33
N GLU A 71 8.34 10.66 25.44
CA GLU A 71 9.08 9.41 25.61
C GLU A 71 10.19 9.31 24.58
N LYS A 72 11.36 8.85 25.01
CA LYS A 72 12.50 8.63 24.13
C LYS A 72 12.28 7.43 23.23
N PHE A 73 12.73 7.53 22.00
CA PHE A 73 12.81 6.38 21.09
C PHE A 73 14.13 6.43 20.30
N SER A 74 14.53 5.26 19.83
CA SER A 74 15.59 5.12 18.85
C SER A 74 15.04 4.54 17.57
N MET A 75 15.63 4.90 16.43
CA MET A 75 15.22 4.39 15.13
C MET A 75 16.42 4.17 14.21
N ASP A 76 16.33 3.12 13.43
CA ASP A 76 17.26 2.81 12.35
C ASP A 76 16.48 2.16 11.19
N SER A 77 17.17 1.90 10.11
CA SER A 77 16.58 1.27 8.94
C SER A 77 17.51 0.19 8.41
N LEU A 78 17.00 -1.02 8.29
CA LEU A 78 17.69 -2.17 7.75
C LEU A 78 17.00 -2.65 6.46
N LEU A 79 17.64 -3.54 5.74
CA LEU A 79 17.11 -4.14 4.52
C LEU A 79 16.70 -5.60 4.77
N TYR A 80 15.47 -5.92 4.45
CA TYR A 80 15.01 -7.28 4.31
C TYR A 80 15.19 -7.70 2.84
N LYS A 81 16.05 -8.68 2.63
CA LYS A 81 16.37 -9.18 1.29
C LYS A 81 15.37 -10.25 0.87
N THR A 82 14.70 -10.02 -0.24
CA THR A 82 13.87 -11.01 -0.92
C THR A 82 14.45 -11.31 -2.31
N ASP A 83 13.94 -12.35 -2.95
CA ASP A 83 14.37 -12.70 -4.31
C ASP A 83 13.98 -11.64 -5.36
N ALA A 84 12.97 -10.82 -5.06
CA ALA A 84 12.45 -9.81 -5.98
C ALA A 84 13.06 -8.42 -5.74
N LEU A 85 13.12 -7.96 -4.49
CA LEU A 85 13.55 -6.61 -4.12
C LEU A 85 14.07 -6.58 -2.69
N ASP A 86 15.06 -5.71 -2.44
CA ASP A 86 15.48 -5.36 -1.09
C ASP A 86 14.47 -4.35 -0.52
N GLU A 87 13.81 -4.69 0.60
CA GLU A 87 12.83 -3.81 1.22
C GLU A 87 13.35 -3.20 2.51
N GLU A 88 13.07 -1.92 2.67
CA GLU A 88 13.47 -1.17 3.84
C GLU A 88 12.54 -1.46 5.03
N VAL A 89 13.13 -1.88 6.15
CA VAL A 89 12.46 -2.21 7.40
C VAL A 89 12.87 -1.19 8.46
N SER A 90 11.90 -0.49 9.02
CA SER A 90 12.14 0.43 10.13
C SER A 90 12.34 -0.33 11.43
N ILE A 91 13.37 0.03 12.18
CA ILE A 91 13.68 -0.56 13.48
C ILE A 91 13.41 0.49 14.56
N TYR A 92 12.61 0.14 15.55
CA TYR A 92 12.30 1.03 16.67
C TYR A 92 12.78 0.42 17.99
N GLY A 93 13.57 1.19 18.72
CA GLY A 93 13.90 0.98 20.12
C GLY A 93 13.03 1.87 20.98
N VAL A 94 12.21 1.30 21.86
CA VAL A 94 11.23 2.03 22.68
C VAL A 94 11.40 1.73 24.17
N GLU A 95 10.92 2.61 25.02
CA GLU A 95 10.95 2.40 26.46
C GLU A 95 10.07 1.18 26.83
N ASP A 96 10.50 0.41 27.83
CA ASP A 96 9.77 -0.81 28.27
C ASP A 96 8.32 -0.55 28.71
N THR A 97 8.05 0.68 29.15
CA THR A 97 6.74 1.12 29.62
C THR A 97 6.11 2.15 28.71
N SER A 98 6.52 2.15 27.43
CA SER A 98 6.02 3.10 26.46
C SER A 98 4.50 3.02 26.33
N LYS A 99 3.86 4.19 26.38
CA LYS A 99 2.42 4.33 26.12
C LYS A 99 2.09 4.49 24.65
N TYR A 100 3.11 4.81 23.84
CA TYR A 100 2.97 4.99 22.38
C TYR A 100 3.15 3.69 21.63
N ILE A 101 4.12 2.87 22.05
CA ILE A 101 4.39 1.57 21.46
C ILE A 101 4.49 0.56 22.60
N SER A 102 3.34 0.02 23.00
CA SER A 102 3.26 -0.97 24.07
C SER A 102 3.67 -2.34 23.56
N LEU A 103 4.80 -2.84 24.05
CA LEU A 103 5.27 -4.18 23.75
C LEU A 103 4.93 -5.11 24.92
N PRO A 104 4.13 -6.16 24.71
CA PRO A 104 3.86 -7.15 25.75
C PRO A 104 5.17 -7.77 26.24
N ASP A 105 5.32 -7.93 27.56
CA ASP A 105 6.52 -8.54 28.18
C ASP A 105 7.87 -7.91 27.75
N ALA A 106 7.91 -6.61 27.42
CA ALA A 106 9.13 -5.92 26.99
C ALA A 106 10.34 -6.20 27.90
N LYS A 107 10.12 -6.20 29.24
CA LYS A 107 11.16 -6.47 30.26
C LYS A 107 11.72 -7.89 30.24
N ASN A 108 10.98 -8.84 29.70
CA ASN A 108 11.35 -10.27 29.69
C ASN A 108 11.84 -10.74 28.32
N LEU A 109 11.96 -9.83 27.35
CA LEU A 109 12.48 -10.17 26.04
C LEU A 109 13.96 -10.59 26.16
N LYS A 110 14.26 -11.75 25.58
CA LYS A 110 15.64 -12.23 25.47
C LYS A 110 16.38 -11.44 24.42
N GLU A 111 17.69 -11.47 24.51
CA GLU A 111 18.56 -10.86 23.48
C GLU A 111 18.14 -11.32 22.09
N LYS A 112 17.90 -10.35 21.18
CA LYS A 112 17.44 -10.55 19.81
C LYS A 112 16.00 -11.07 19.63
N GLU A 113 15.19 -11.21 20.67
CA GLU A 113 13.75 -11.38 20.52
C GLU A 113 13.12 -10.02 20.23
N VAL A 114 12.22 -9.97 19.24
CA VAL A 114 11.61 -8.72 18.77
C VAL A 114 10.13 -8.90 18.47
N TYR A 115 9.41 -7.80 18.42
CA TYR A 115 8.09 -7.73 17.83
C TYR A 115 8.22 -7.22 16.40
N ILE A 116 7.43 -7.76 15.48
CA ILE A 116 7.33 -7.25 14.11
C ILE A 116 5.94 -6.66 13.88
N SER A 117 5.84 -5.72 12.96
CA SER A 117 4.54 -5.18 12.57
C SER A 117 3.69 -6.25 11.88
N LYS A 118 2.36 -6.15 12.04
CA LYS A 118 1.43 -7.06 11.36
C LYS A 118 1.60 -7.04 9.83
N PRO A 119 1.77 -5.88 9.15
CA PRO A 119 2.09 -5.83 7.72
C PRO A 119 3.35 -6.60 7.33
N PHE A 120 4.38 -6.63 8.18
CA PHE A 120 5.59 -7.42 7.93
C PHE A 120 5.27 -8.92 7.92
N SER A 121 4.54 -9.38 8.97
CA SER A 121 4.10 -10.77 9.06
C SER A 121 3.26 -11.18 7.84
N ASP A 122 2.26 -10.37 7.49
CA ASP A 122 1.30 -10.70 6.43
C ASP A 122 1.94 -10.66 5.03
N LYS A 123 2.88 -9.76 4.80
CA LYS A 123 3.55 -9.63 3.49
C LYS A 123 4.54 -10.77 3.24
N TYR A 124 5.27 -11.21 4.27
CA TYR A 124 6.36 -12.17 4.13
C TYR A 124 6.08 -13.53 4.77
N ASP A 125 4.85 -13.75 5.23
CA ASP A 125 4.41 -14.99 5.88
C ASP A 125 5.31 -15.39 7.05
N VAL A 126 5.73 -14.38 7.86
CA VAL A 126 6.60 -14.58 9.02
C VAL A 126 5.77 -14.85 10.25
N ALA A 127 5.99 -16.00 10.88
CA ALA A 127 5.28 -16.45 12.07
C ALA A 127 6.04 -16.16 13.39
N VAL A 128 5.32 -16.22 14.50
CA VAL A 128 5.93 -16.18 15.84
C VAL A 128 6.85 -17.38 16.02
N GLY A 129 8.09 -17.12 16.43
CA GLY A 129 9.14 -18.13 16.60
C GLY A 129 10.15 -18.18 15.45
N ASP A 130 9.81 -17.60 14.30
CA ASP A 130 10.71 -17.52 13.14
C ASP A 130 11.89 -16.59 13.41
N THR A 131 12.93 -16.78 12.62
CA THR A 131 14.11 -15.91 12.64
C THR A 131 14.15 -15.07 11.37
N VAL A 132 14.10 -13.76 11.53
CA VAL A 132 14.22 -12.80 10.44
C VAL A 132 15.66 -12.30 10.36
N THR A 133 16.23 -12.32 9.15
CA THR A 133 17.58 -11.79 8.87
C THR A 133 17.47 -10.45 8.18
N LEU A 134 17.95 -9.38 8.84
CA LEU A 134 18.02 -8.04 8.29
C LEU A 134 19.46 -7.64 8.00
N ASN A 135 19.68 -6.87 6.95
CA ASN A 135 21.01 -6.47 6.50
C ASN A 135 21.19 -4.96 6.70
N ALA A 136 22.37 -4.56 7.14
CA ALA A 136 22.73 -3.15 7.15
C ALA A 136 22.75 -2.57 5.73
N LYS A 137 22.31 -1.31 5.56
CA LYS A 137 22.22 -0.66 4.23
C LYS A 137 23.59 -0.44 3.58
N TYR A 138 24.60 -0.10 4.39
CA TYR A 138 25.90 0.36 3.89
C TYR A 138 27.06 -0.54 4.33
N GLU A 139 26.76 -1.57 5.11
CA GLU A 139 27.75 -2.49 5.67
C GLU A 139 27.40 -3.94 5.37
N LYS A 140 28.39 -4.83 5.38
CA LYS A 140 28.16 -6.28 5.22
C LYS A 140 27.71 -6.95 6.54
N LYS A 141 27.06 -6.18 7.44
CA LYS A 141 26.58 -6.67 8.74
C LYS A 141 25.17 -7.21 8.62
N LYS A 142 24.93 -8.36 9.23
CA LYS A 142 23.61 -9.03 9.29
C LYS A 142 23.13 -9.09 10.72
N TYR A 143 21.86 -8.86 10.91
CA TYR A 143 21.18 -8.94 12.19
C TYR A 143 20.15 -10.05 12.12
N LEU A 144 20.19 -10.97 13.09
CA LEU A 144 19.21 -12.05 13.21
C LEU A 144 18.31 -11.73 14.39
N PHE A 145 17.01 -11.67 14.13
CA PHE A 145 15.99 -11.38 15.13
C PHE A 145 15.00 -12.54 15.19
N LYS A 146 14.70 -12.99 16.40
CA LYS A 146 13.65 -13.99 16.64
C LYS A 146 12.34 -13.30 16.91
N VAL A 147 11.32 -13.64 16.16
CA VAL A 147 9.99 -13.05 16.30
C VAL A 147 9.30 -13.58 17.52
N LYS A 148 9.01 -12.70 18.50
CA LYS A 148 8.28 -13.02 19.74
C LYS A 148 6.78 -12.83 19.60
N GLY A 149 6.37 -11.87 18.78
CA GLY A 149 4.97 -11.51 18.59
C GLY A 149 4.78 -10.42 17.55
N PHE A 150 3.55 -9.96 17.43
CA PHE A 150 3.17 -8.94 16.46
C PHE A 150 2.74 -7.66 17.16
N PHE A 151 3.04 -6.53 16.51
CA PHE A 151 2.53 -5.21 16.87
C PHE A 151 1.47 -4.79 15.86
N GLU A 152 0.21 -4.67 16.31
CA GLU A 152 -0.96 -4.50 15.44
C GLU A 152 -1.13 -3.05 14.93
N HIS A 153 -0.64 -2.05 15.69
CA HIS A 153 -0.90 -0.64 15.43
C HIS A 153 0.14 0.04 14.52
N SER A 154 0.81 -0.72 13.66
CA SER A 154 1.73 -0.17 12.67
C SER A 154 1.28 -0.53 11.26
N GLN A 155 1.30 0.45 10.36
CA GLN A 155 1.01 0.25 8.93
C GLN A 155 2.29 0.08 8.09
N SER A 156 3.45 0.33 8.68
CA SER A 156 4.74 0.15 8.03
C SER A 156 5.36 -1.20 8.34
N ILE A 157 6.27 -1.64 7.49
CA ILE A 157 7.11 -2.81 7.76
C ILE A 157 8.16 -2.42 8.78
N ALA A 158 7.99 -2.90 10.00
CA ALA A 158 8.80 -2.46 11.13
C ALA A 158 9.09 -3.59 12.13
N VAL A 159 10.18 -3.40 12.87
CA VAL A 159 10.61 -4.23 14.00
C VAL A 159 10.68 -3.35 15.24
N PHE A 160 10.22 -3.88 16.35
CA PHE A 160 10.14 -3.18 17.63
C PHE A 160 10.87 -3.97 18.71
N MET A 161 11.65 -3.28 19.52
CA MET A 161 12.37 -3.86 20.65
C MET A 161 12.54 -2.84 21.77
N PRO A 162 12.86 -3.28 23.01
CA PRO A 162 13.26 -2.37 24.07
C PRO A 162 14.46 -1.51 23.69
N ILE A 163 14.48 -0.25 24.10
CA ILE A 163 15.54 0.70 23.76
C ILE A 163 16.94 0.24 24.24
N GLU A 164 17.00 -0.42 25.38
CA GLU A 164 18.22 -1.03 25.92
C GLU A 164 18.78 -2.11 24.99
N GLN A 165 17.90 -3.00 24.51
CA GLN A 165 18.27 -4.03 23.54
C GLN A 165 18.71 -3.41 22.22
N TYR A 166 18.02 -2.36 21.75
CA TYR A 166 18.39 -1.62 20.55
C TYR A 166 19.82 -1.08 20.67
N ARG A 167 20.14 -0.41 21.77
CA ARG A 167 21.49 0.14 22.03
C ARG A 167 22.56 -0.95 21.97
N THR A 168 22.29 -2.10 22.61
CA THR A 168 23.21 -3.25 22.60
C THR A 168 23.40 -3.82 21.20
N VAL A 169 22.32 -4.02 20.44
CA VAL A 169 22.37 -4.63 19.10
C VAL A 169 23.10 -3.73 18.11
N PHE A 170 22.90 -2.41 18.20
CA PHE A 170 23.45 -1.43 17.27
C PHE A 170 24.74 -0.75 17.78
N ASP A 171 25.29 -1.22 18.88
CA ASP A 171 26.54 -0.69 19.48
C ASP A 171 26.46 0.84 19.71
N LYS A 172 25.40 1.27 20.35
CA LYS A 172 25.14 2.68 20.70
C LYS A 172 25.48 2.93 22.17
N ASP A 173 25.76 4.20 22.49
CA ASP A 173 25.96 4.63 23.88
C ASP A 173 24.71 4.29 24.73
N GLU A 174 24.91 4.05 26.05
CA GLU A 174 23.82 3.71 26.99
C GLU A 174 22.70 4.75 27.04
N ASP A 175 23.03 6.03 26.80
CA ASP A 175 22.07 7.13 26.82
C ASP A 175 21.57 7.52 25.41
N ALA A 176 22.00 6.82 24.33
CA ALA A 176 21.67 7.18 22.98
C ALA A 176 20.17 7.01 22.70
N PHE A 177 19.61 8.00 22.00
CA PHE A 177 18.26 7.96 21.45
C PHE A 177 18.17 8.92 20.25
N ASP A 178 17.17 8.72 19.39
CA ASP A 178 17.07 9.48 18.16
C ASP A 178 15.93 10.50 18.18
N GLY A 179 15.06 10.46 19.20
CA GLY A 179 13.96 11.41 19.26
C GLY A 179 12.97 11.21 20.40
N PHE A 180 11.86 11.95 20.29
CA PHE A 180 10.77 11.91 21.25
C PHE A 180 9.42 11.65 20.56
N PHE A 181 8.65 10.70 21.09
CA PHE A 181 7.21 10.60 20.86
C PHE A 181 6.46 11.47 21.87
N THR A 182 5.45 12.20 21.44
CA THR A 182 4.61 13.01 22.33
C THR A 182 3.30 13.39 21.67
N ASN A 183 2.20 13.49 22.44
CA ASN A 183 0.94 14.04 21.95
C ASN A 183 0.83 15.55 22.18
N THR A 184 1.79 16.16 22.85
CA THR A 184 1.84 17.59 23.13
C THR A 184 3.10 18.21 22.56
N LYS A 185 2.99 19.44 22.05
CA LYS A 185 4.10 20.11 21.37
C LYS A 185 5.25 20.43 22.33
N ILE A 186 6.46 19.98 22.01
CA ILE A 186 7.68 20.36 22.70
C ILE A 186 8.05 21.81 22.36
N LYS A 187 8.32 22.63 23.39
CA LYS A 187 8.64 24.05 23.24
C LYS A 187 10.05 24.42 23.74
N ASP A 188 10.65 23.58 24.54
CA ASP A 188 11.89 23.82 25.28
C ASP A 188 13.12 23.21 24.60
N VAL A 189 12.97 22.41 23.57
CA VAL A 189 14.06 21.93 22.73
C VAL A 189 14.35 22.93 21.62
N LYS A 190 15.60 23.37 21.50
CA LYS A 190 16.02 24.30 20.44
C LYS A 190 15.81 23.72 19.05
N LYS A 191 15.22 24.50 18.15
CA LYS A 191 14.98 24.08 16.76
C LYS A 191 16.22 23.58 16.01
N GLY A 192 17.40 24.09 16.36
CA GLY A 192 18.68 23.68 15.77
C GLY A 192 19.02 22.20 16.01
N TYR A 193 18.55 21.60 17.09
CA TYR A 193 18.79 20.20 17.45
C TYR A 193 17.78 19.24 16.82
N ILE A 194 16.64 19.75 16.33
CA ILE A 194 15.60 18.96 15.69
C ILE A 194 15.96 18.80 14.21
N ALA A 195 16.00 17.56 13.74
CA ALA A 195 16.16 17.24 12.33
C ALA A 195 14.82 17.39 11.60
N THR A 196 13.78 16.77 12.14
CA THR A 196 12.42 16.86 11.60
C THR A 196 11.38 16.63 12.68
N VAL A 197 10.16 17.07 12.43
CA VAL A 197 8.98 16.78 13.27
C VAL A 197 7.94 16.15 12.37
N ILE A 198 7.68 14.88 12.57
CA ILE A 198 6.65 14.16 11.84
C ILE A 198 5.33 14.38 12.57
N THR A 199 4.35 14.91 11.86
CA THR A 199 2.99 15.19 12.34
C THR A 199 1.98 14.74 11.29
N GLU A 200 0.73 14.54 11.67
CA GLU A 200 -0.37 14.28 10.74
C GLU A 200 -0.36 15.27 9.57
N ARG A 201 -0.14 16.55 9.86
CA ARG A 201 -0.09 17.61 8.84
C ARG A 201 1.04 17.41 7.82
N GLU A 202 2.21 16.96 8.24
CA GLU A 202 3.34 16.76 7.32
C GLU A 202 3.14 15.50 6.46
N ILE A 203 2.56 14.44 7.03
CA ILE A 203 2.23 13.22 6.28
C ILE A 203 1.11 13.50 5.27
N THR A 204 0.03 14.15 5.70
CA THR A 204 -1.10 14.50 4.82
C THR A 204 -0.72 15.53 3.77
N LYS A 205 0.26 16.42 4.04
CA LYS A 205 0.79 17.35 3.05
C LYS A 205 1.43 16.64 1.86
N MET A 206 2.22 15.60 2.11
CA MET A 206 2.81 14.79 1.05
C MET A 206 1.72 14.06 0.24
N SER A 207 0.76 13.45 0.91
CA SER A 207 -0.40 12.80 0.27
C SER A 207 -1.24 13.81 -0.55
N ASN A 208 -1.43 15.03 -0.04
CA ASN A 208 -2.14 16.10 -0.76
C ASN A 208 -1.38 16.56 -2.00
N GLN A 209 -0.04 16.65 -1.95
CA GLN A 209 0.76 16.97 -3.14
C GLN A 209 0.66 15.89 -4.20
N LEU A 210 0.70 14.61 -3.81
CA LEU A 210 0.50 13.48 -4.72
C LEU A 210 -0.90 13.50 -5.34
N ASP A 211 -1.93 13.72 -4.54
CA ASP A 211 -3.32 13.79 -4.99
C ASP A 211 -3.53 14.96 -5.98
N HIS A 212 -3.00 16.14 -5.67
CA HIS A 212 -3.09 17.29 -6.57
C HIS A 212 -2.34 17.08 -7.90
N THR A 213 -1.20 16.39 -7.84
CA THR A 213 -0.39 16.15 -9.05
C THR A 213 -0.95 15.01 -9.88
N MET A 214 -1.38 13.92 -9.25
CA MET A 214 -1.84 12.71 -9.94
C MET A 214 -3.35 12.69 -10.19
N GLY A 215 -4.15 13.34 -9.35
CA GLY A 215 -5.61 13.30 -9.44
C GLY A 215 -6.16 13.78 -10.76
N SER A 216 -5.59 14.88 -11.31
CA SER A 216 -5.98 15.40 -12.64
C SER A 216 -5.63 14.41 -13.76
N TYR A 217 -4.45 13.79 -13.71
CA TYR A 217 -4.05 12.77 -14.68
C TYR A 217 -4.94 11.52 -14.60
N MET A 218 -5.30 11.09 -13.40
CA MET A 218 -6.21 9.96 -13.21
C MET A 218 -7.60 10.22 -13.78
N LEU A 219 -8.10 11.44 -13.68
CA LEU A 219 -9.38 11.84 -14.26
C LEU A 219 -9.37 11.77 -15.79
N TYR A 220 -8.31 12.27 -16.43
CA TYR A 220 -8.12 12.12 -17.89
C TYR A 220 -7.99 10.65 -18.29
N PHE A 221 -7.28 9.86 -17.51
CA PHE A 221 -7.12 8.43 -17.74
C PHE A 221 -8.45 7.67 -17.63
N GLN A 222 -9.28 7.98 -16.64
CA GLN A 222 -10.63 7.43 -16.51
C GLN A 222 -11.48 7.76 -17.74
N PHE A 223 -11.46 9.02 -18.18
CA PHE A 223 -12.19 9.44 -19.38
C PHE A 223 -11.70 8.67 -20.62
N LEU A 224 -10.39 8.52 -20.79
CA LEU A 224 -9.82 7.74 -21.89
C LEU A 224 -10.30 6.28 -21.86
N CYS A 225 -10.32 5.64 -20.68
CA CYS A 225 -10.82 4.27 -20.53
C CYS A 225 -12.29 4.13 -20.94
N VAL A 226 -13.14 5.11 -20.59
CA VAL A 226 -14.55 5.13 -21.00
C VAL A 226 -14.67 5.24 -22.51
N VAL A 227 -13.92 6.13 -23.15
CA VAL A 227 -13.92 6.29 -24.63
C VAL A 227 -13.45 5.00 -25.30
N LEU A 228 -12.35 4.41 -24.83
CA LEU A 228 -11.83 3.15 -25.38
C LEU A 228 -12.86 2.00 -25.22
N SER A 229 -13.55 1.94 -24.09
CA SER A 229 -14.63 0.95 -23.87
C SER A 229 -15.75 1.11 -24.92
N ALA A 230 -16.19 2.34 -25.14
CA ALA A 230 -17.23 2.62 -26.14
C ALA A 230 -16.79 2.24 -27.56
N VAL A 231 -15.55 2.57 -27.93
CA VAL A 231 -14.98 2.21 -29.23
C VAL A 231 -14.88 0.70 -29.41
N LEU A 232 -14.42 -0.04 -28.38
CA LEU A 232 -14.32 -1.50 -28.44
C LEU A 232 -15.70 -2.16 -28.59
N ILE A 233 -16.70 -1.71 -27.83
CA ILE A 233 -18.07 -2.24 -27.95
C ILE A 233 -18.63 -1.95 -29.35
N TYR A 234 -18.40 -0.75 -29.85
CA TYR A 234 -18.81 -0.38 -31.22
C TYR A 234 -18.17 -1.28 -32.29
N LEU A 235 -16.83 -1.42 -32.25
CA LEU A 235 -16.09 -2.24 -33.21
C LEU A 235 -16.54 -3.69 -33.18
N LEU A 236 -16.76 -4.25 -31.99
CA LEU A 236 -17.23 -5.61 -31.85
C LEU A 236 -18.64 -5.79 -32.41
N THR A 237 -19.54 -4.89 -32.06
CA THR A 237 -20.91 -4.91 -32.60
C THR A 237 -20.90 -4.87 -34.12
N LYS A 238 -20.05 -4.01 -34.71
CA LYS A 238 -19.87 -3.92 -36.16
C LYS A 238 -19.37 -5.25 -36.74
N ILE A 239 -18.34 -5.86 -36.18
CA ILE A 239 -17.80 -7.15 -36.64
C ILE A 239 -18.87 -8.27 -36.57
N ILE A 240 -19.68 -8.28 -35.51
CA ILE A 240 -20.77 -9.29 -35.37
C ILE A 240 -21.83 -9.10 -36.44
N ILE A 241 -22.23 -7.85 -36.72
CA ILE A 241 -23.21 -7.54 -37.77
C ILE A 241 -22.66 -7.95 -39.15
N GLU A 242 -21.42 -7.53 -39.51
CA GLU A 242 -20.78 -7.87 -40.78
C GLU A 242 -20.68 -9.40 -40.98
N LYS A 243 -20.28 -10.16 -39.96
CA LYS A 243 -20.19 -11.63 -40.06
C LYS A 243 -21.53 -12.32 -40.19
N ASN A 244 -22.61 -11.69 -39.75
CA ASN A 244 -23.96 -12.26 -39.84
C ASN A 244 -24.83 -11.61 -40.95
N GLU A 245 -24.21 -10.84 -41.84
CA GLU A 245 -24.92 -10.08 -42.90
C GLU A 245 -25.84 -10.95 -43.74
N VAL A 246 -25.39 -12.14 -44.16
CA VAL A 246 -26.20 -13.09 -44.94
C VAL A 246 -27.38 -13.58 -44.14
N ALA A 247 -27.18 -13.95 -42.85
CA ALA A 247 -28.25 -14.41 -42.00
C ALA A 247 -29.28 -13.29 -41.69
N ILE A 248 -28.81 -12.07 -41.49
CA ILE A 248 -29.62 -10.86 -41.30
C ILE A 248 -30.45 -10.60 -42.55
N SER A 249 -29.84 -10.66 -43.74
CA SER A 249 -30.53 -10.47 -45.01
C SER A 249 -31.61 -11.54 -45.23
N MET A 250 -31.34 -12.82 -44.97
CA MET A 250 -32.33 -13.90 -45.02
C MET A 250 -33.50 -13.65 -44.07
N THR A 251 -33.21 -13.23 -42.82
CA THR A 251 -34.26 -12.95 -41.83
C THR A 251 -35.14 -11.78 -42.28
N LYS A 252 -34.54 -10.80 -42.95
CA LYS A 252 -35.30 -9.66 -43.52
C LYS A 252 -36.21 -10.10 -44.65
N ILE A 253 -35.75 -11.02 -45.54
CA ILE A 253 -36.57 -11.61 -46.63
C ILE A 253 -37.77 -12.39 -46.08
N LEU A 254 -37.59 -13.01 -44.87
CA LEU A 254 -38.69 -13.72 -44.16
C LEU A 254 -39.71 -12.78 -43.50
N GLY A 255 -39.56 -11.45 -43.66
CA GLY A 255 -40.55 -10.46 -43.22
C GLY A 255 -40.34 -9.88 -41.83
N TYR A 256 -39.20 -10.15 -41.19
CA TYR A 256 -38.87 -9.53 -39.91
C TYR A 256 -38.51 -8.05 -40.10
N THR A 257 -38.93 -7.22 -39.15
CA THR A 257 -38.62 -5.80 -39.15
C THR A 257 -37.17 -5.55 -38.71
N ASP A 258 -36.60 -4.43 -39.16
CA ASP A 258 -35.24 -4.05 -38.75
C ASP A 258 -35.05 -3.94 -37.22
N GLY A 259 -36.13 -3.56 -36.50
CA GLY A 259 -36.12 -3.50 -35.03
C GLY A 259 -36.07 -4.88 -34.36
N GLU A 260 -36.76 -5.88 -34.93
CA GLU A 260 -36.73 -7.25 -34.41
C GLU A 260 -35.38 -7.90 -34.67
N ILE A 261 -34.82 -7.69 -35.84
CA ILE A 261 -33.45 -8.15 -36.18
C ILE A 261 -32.41 -7.49 -35.27
N ALA A 262 -32.46 -6.18 -35.11
CA ALA A 262 -31.55 -5.43 -34.23
C ALA A 262 -31.68 -5.93 -32.78
N LYS A 263 -32.90 -6.15 -32.28
CA LYS A 263 -33.15 -6.68 -30.93
C LYS A 263 -32.55 -8.08 -30.76
N LEU A 264 -32.63 -8.94 -31.74
CA LEU A 264 -32.06 -10.29 -31.66
C LEU A 264 -30.53 -10.28 -31.55
N TYR A 265 -29.85 -9.49 -32.36
CA TYR A 265 -28.40 -9.44 -32.39
C TYR A 265 -27.83 -8.56 -31.26
N LEU A 266 -28.41 -7.41 -30.96
CA LEU A 266 -27.98 -6.52 -29.89
C LEU A 266 -28.23 -7.16 -28.52
N LEU A 267 -29.34 -7.87 -28.31
CA LEU A 267 -29.60 -8.53 -27.02
C LEU A 267 -28.58 -9.63 -26.75
N ALA A 268 -28.26 -10.45 -27.75
CA ALA A 268 -27.20 -11.46 -27.63
C ALA A 268 -25.87 -10.85 -27.29
N THR A 269 -25.48 -9.78 -27.98
CA THR A 269 -24.21 -9.05 -27.71
C THR A 269 -24.22 -8.43 -26.32
N THR A 270 -25.30 -7.80 -25.91
CA THR A 270 -25.43 -7.18 -24.58
C THR A 270 -25.28 -8.21 -23.44
N ILE A 271 -25.93 -9.38 -23.59
CA ILE A 271 -25.78 -10.46 -22.59
C ILE A 271 -24.32 -10.90 -22.48
N VAL A 272 -23.63 -11.10 -23.62
CA VAL A 272 -22.23 -11.51 -23.62
C VAL A 272 -21.35 -10.43 -23.00
N VAL A 273 -21.57 -9.15 -23.30
CA VAL A 273 -20.83 -8.02 -22.71
C VAL A 273 -21.00 -8.01 -21.18
N ILE A 274 -22.21 -8.19 -20.68
CA ILE A 274 -22.47 -8.23 -19.23
C ILE A 274 -21.74 -9.41 -18.57
N ILE A 275 -21.80 -10.60 -19.18
CA ILE A 275 -21.07 -11.77 -18.68
C ILE A 275 -19.56 -11.54 -18.70
N CYS A 276 -19.02 -11.01 -19.80
CA CYS A 276 -17.61 -10.68 -19.93
C CYS A 276 -17.18 -9.63 -18.89
N ALA A 277 -17.99 -8.61 -18.65
CA ALA A 277 -17.71 -7.59 -17.63
C ALA A 277 -17.69 -8.21 -16.22
N ALA A 278 -18.65 -9.06 -15.88
CA ALA A 278 -18.66 -9.74 -14.58
C ALA A 278 -17.44 -10.65 -14.39
N LEU A 279 -17.06 -11.43 -15.40
CA LEU A 279 -15.87 -12.27 -15.37
C LEU A 279 -14.58 -11.44 -15.32
N SER A 280 -14.54 -10.27 -15.99
CA SER A 280 -13.41 -9.36 -15.98
C SER A 280 -13.12 -8.79 -14.59
N VAL A 281 -14.15 -8.56 -13.77
CA VAL A 281 -13.96 -8.12 -12.37
C VAL A 281 -13.26 -9.21 -11.57
N LEU A 282 -13.64 -10.48 -11.74
CA LEU A 282 -12.98 -11.61 -11.05
C LEU A 282 -11.51 -11.75 -11.48
N VAL A 283 -11.25 -11.69 -12.79
CA VAL A 283 -9.87 -11.75 -13.32
C VAL A 283 -9.08 -10.54 -12.85
N GLY A 284 -9.66 -9.34 -12.89
CA GLY A 284 -9.04 -8.11 -12.42
C GLY A 284 -8.63 -8.17 -10.95
N THR A 285 -9.51 -8.70 -10.08
CA THR A 285 -9.18 -8.85 -8.65
C THR A 285 -8.04 -9.87 -8.42
N LEU A 286 -7.98 -10.96 -9.18
CA LEU A 286 -6.90 -11.92 -9.11
C LEU A 286 -5.56 -11.32 -9.56
N VAL A 287 -5.57 -10.59 -10.69
CA VAL A 287 -4.38 -9.89 -11.21
C VAL A 287 -3.89 -8.86 -10.20
N MET A 288 -4.80 -8.04 -9.64
CA MET A 288 -4.43 -7.04 -8.63
C MET A 288 -3.83 -7.68 -7.39
N ARG A 289 -4.40 -8.77 -6.88
CA ARG A 289 -3.82 -9.52 -5.76
C ARG A 289 -2.41 -10.02 -6.07
N SER A 290 -2.18 -10.54 -7.28
CA SER A 290 -0.85 -11.02 -7.69
C SER A 290 0.18 -9.88 -7.77
N VAL A 291 -0.23 -8.70 -8.23
CA VAL A 291 0.63 -7.50 -8.31
C VAL A 291 0.98 -6.97 -6.91
N TRP A 292 0.04 -7.03 -5.95
CA TRP A 292 0.28 -6.57 -4.57
C TRP A 292 1.01 -7.61 -3.70
N ALA A 293 1.10 -8.86 -4.13
CA ALA A 293 1.82 -9.92 -3.44
C ALA A 293 3.32 -9.96 -3.80
N VAL A 294 3.74 -9.16 -4.77
CA VAL A 294 5.14 -8.94 -5.17
C VAL A 294 5.67 -7.66 -4.53
#